data_0f907898fa469065894e7c6891760a6d
#
_entry.id   0f907898fa469065894e7c6891760a6d
#
_cell.length_a   1.000
_cell.length_b   1.000
_cell.length_c   1.000
_cell.angle_alpha   90.00
_cell.angle_beta   90.00
_cell.angle_gamma   90.00
#
_symmetry.space_group_name_H-M   'P 1'
#
loop_
_entity.id
_entity.type
_entity.pdbx_description
1 polymer ?
#
loop_
_entity_poly.entity_id
_entity_poly.type
_entity_poly.pdbx_seq_one_letter_code
_entity_poly.pdbx_strand_id
1 'polypeptide(L)'
;MTIPSPSRTHDAAGLAAIRATAAALADVARVETLRLFRSPLLAPDNKAAAGFDPVTEADRACERAMRAILAERRPDDAILGEEYGPQPGTSGLTWVLDPIDGTRAYLCGAPTWGVLIGVTDGQGPLYGLVDQPWTGERFEGGPGIARLTTPQGGRPLGVRRGVALEQATLMTTYPEVGTEADSAAFRRVAAQVRLTRYGFDCYAYALLAMGQVDLVIESGLQPYDIVAPMAVIQAAGGIVTDWQGGPAHNGGRVIAAASAELHAAALRLLAG
;
A
#
# COMPACT_ATOMS: atom_id res chain seq x y z
N MET A 1 -6.55 -31.68 -14.78
CA MET A 1 -7.62 -30.89 -14.13
C MET A 1 -7.34 -30.86 -12.65
N THR A 2 -6.67 -29.81 -12.15
CA THR A 2 -6.41 -29.61 -10.72
C THR A 2 -7.63 -28.88 -10.18
N ILE A 3 -8.35 -29.52 -9.26
CA ILE A 3 -9.48 -28.92 -8.55
C ILE A 3 -8.91 -27.78 -7.71
N PRO A 4 -9.38 -26.53 -7.85
CA PRO A 4 -8.93 -25.45 -6.98
C PRO A 4 -9.30 -25.80 -5.53
N SER A 5 -8.32 -25.71 -4.63
CA SER A 5 -8.53 -25.86 -3.20
C SER A 5 -9.59 -24.85 -2.75
N PRO A 6 -10.56 -25.24 -1.89
CA PRO A 6 -11.58 -24.31 -1.44
C PRO A 6 -10.91 -23.12 -0.76
N SER A 7 -11.30 -21.90 -1.13
CA SER A 7 -10.89 -20.67 -0.45
C SER A 7 -11.15 -20.86 1.05
N ARG A 8 -10.10 -20.78 1.88
CA ARG A 8 -10.25 -20.77 3.33
C ARG A 8 -11.06 -19.52 3.70
N THR A 9 -12.34 -19.69 3.98
CA THR A 9 -13.12 -18.63 4.61
C THR A 9 -12.57 -18.47 6.02
N HIS A 10 -11.78 -17.42 6.23
CA HIS A 10 -11.33 -17.05 7.57
C HIS A 10 -12.58 -16.69 8.38
N ASP A 11 -12.76 -17.35 9.51
CA ASP A 11 -13.89 -17.07 10.40
C ASP A 11 -13.75 -15.65 11.03
N ALA A 12 -14.83 -15.17 11.60
CA ALA A 12 -14.86 -13.84 12.21
C ALA A 12 -13.82 -13.67 13.34
N ALA A 13 -13.53 -14.75 14.08
CA ALA A 13 -12.53 -14.73 15.16
C ALA A 13 -11.10 -14.60 14.59
N GLY A 14 -10.77 -15.33 13.52
CA GLY A 14 -9.50 -15.23 12.82
C GLY A 14 -9.26 -13.84 12.24
N LEU A 15 -10.27 -13.24 11.60
CA LEU A 15 -10.21 -11.86 11.10
C LEU A 15 -10.02 -10.84 12.21
N ALA A 16 -10.70 -11.00 13.35
CA ALA A 16 -10.53 -10.14 14.52
C ALA A 16 -9.10 -10.24 15.09
N ALA A 17 -8.52 -11.44 15.14
CA ALA A 17 -7.14 -11.66 15.60
C ALA A 17 -6.12 -11.01 14.65
N ILE A 18 -6.31 -11.13 13.32
CA ILE A 18 -5.49 -10.44 12.31
C ILE A 18 -5.53 -8.93 12.55
N ARG A 19 -6.72 -8.34 12.67
CA ARG A 19 -6.88 -6.90 12.89
C ARG A 19 -6.23 -6.42 14.19
N ALA A 20 -6.42 -7.14 15.28
CA ALA A 20 -5.80 -6.81 16.58
C ALA A 20 -4.28 -6.88 16.51
N THR A 21 -3.72 -7.85 15.76
CA THR A 21 -2.28 -7.95 15.54
C THR A 21 -1.79 -6.79 14.67
N ALA A 22 -2.43 -6.53 13.54
CA ALA A 22 -2.06 -5.41 12.64
C ALA A 22 -2.09 -4.06 13.36
N ALA A 23 -3.08 -3.82 14.23
CA ALA A 23 -3.13 -2.62 15.06
C ALA A 23 -1.91 -2.52 16.00
N ALA A 24 -1.51 -3.62 16.65
CA ALA A 24 -0.32 -3.64 17.51
C ALA A 24 0.98 -3.41 16.73
N LEU A 25 1.07 -3.95 15.48
CA LEU A 25 2.21 -3.66 14.60
C LEU A 25 2.27 -2.17 14.26
N ALA A 26 1.15 -1.56 13.88
CA ALA A 26 1.10 -0.15 13.55
C ALA A 26 1.42 0.75 14.77
N ASP A 27 1.00 0.35 15.97
CA ASP A 27 1.28 1.10 17.19
C ASP A 27 2.79 1.10 17.53
N VAL A 28 3.48 -0.04 17.41
CA VAL A 28 4.93 -0.09 17.62
C VAL A 28 5.69 0.62 16.48
N ALA A 29 5.21 0.51 15.25
CA ALA A 29 5.78 1.20 14.10
C ALA A 29 5.76 2.72 14.27
N ARG A 30 4.68 3.29 14.80
CA ARG A 30 4.61 4.73 15.13
C ARG A 30 5.72 5.17 16.07
N VAL A 31 6.05 4.37 17.09
CA VAL A 31 7.12 4.71 18.04
C VAL A 31 8.47 4.78 17.33
N GLU A 32 8.79 3.76 16.53
CA GLU A 32 10.09 3.66 15.88
C GLU A 32 10.27 4.69 14.75
N THR A 33 9.25 4.88 13.93
CA THR A 33 9.32 5.79 12.79
C THR A 33 9.31 7.25 13.23
N LEU A 34 8.49 7.65 14.21
CA LEU A 34 8.43 9.04 14.66
C LEU A 34 9.67 9.47 15.44
N ARG A 35 10.41 8.54 16.02
CA ARG A 35 11.64 8.82 16.78
C ARG A 35 12.71 9.54 15.93
N LEU A 36 12.81 9.22 14.64
CA LEU A 36 13.80 9.79 13.73
C LEU A 36 13.20 10.75 12.70
N PHE A 37 11.89 10.75 12.48
CA PHE A 37 11.25 11.65 11.52
C PHE A 37 11.52 13.12 11.87
N ARG A 38 12.05 13.87 10.91
CA ARG A 38 12.48 15.28 11.08
C ARG A 38 13.54 15.47 12.17
N SER A 39 14.25 14.41 12.55
CA SER A 39 15.34 14.48 13.52
C SER A 39 16.65 14.86 12.82
N PRO A 40 17.52 15.67 13.46
CA PRO A 40 18.87 15.91 12.95
C PRO A 40 19.77 14.65 13.01
N LEU A 41 19.33 13.59 13.68
CA LEU A 41 20.04 12.31 13.77
C LEU A 41 19.68 11.36 12.60
N LEU A 42 18.75 11.74 11.74
CA LEU A 42 18.34 10.93 10.59
C LEU A 42 19.48 10.91 9.55
N ALA A 43 20.06 9.75 9.33
CA ALA A 43 21.09 9.52 8.32
C ALA A 43 20.67 8.32 7.45
N PRO A 44 20.56 8.49 6.12
CA PRO A 44 20.24 7.39 5.23
C PRO A 44 21.49 6.59 4.85
N ASP A 45 21.34 5.26 4.78
CA ASP A 45 22.20 4.39 3.98
C ASP A 45 21.63 4.29 2.55
N ASN A 46 22.43 3.79 1.60
CA ASN A 46 21.96 3.51 0.25
C ASN A 46 22.01 1.99 -0.02
N LYS A 47 20.87 1.36 -0.30
CA LYS A 47 20.79 -0.07 -0.63
C LYS A 47 21.27 -0.36 -2.07
N ALA A 48 21.16 0.60 -2.98
CA ALA A 48 21.47 0.39 -4.39
C ALA A 48 22.97 0.54 -4.69
N ALA A 49 23.50 -0.34 -5.54
CA ALA A 49 24.86 -0.20 -6.08
C ALA A 49 24.97 0.94 -7.11
N ALA A 50 23.87 1.30 -7.78
CA ALA A 50 23.75 2.42 -8.69
C ALA A 50 22.40 3.13 -8.44
N GLY A 51 22.42 4.47 -8.41
CA GLY A 51 21.25 5.27 -8.05
C GLY A 51 21.11 5.51 -6.56
N PHE A 52 19.93 5.95 -6.13
CA PHE A 52 19.63 6.26 -4.73
C PHE A 52 18.38 5.50 -4.27
N ASP A 53 18.59 4.47 -3.47
CA ASP A 53 17.58 3.66 -2.80
C ASP A 53 17.84 3.74 -1.29
N PRO A 54 17.30 4.76 -0.62
CA PRO A 54 17.62 5.03 0.78
C PRO A 54 16.92 4.07 1.73
N VAL A 55 17.63 3.72 2.79
CA VAL A 55 17.10 3.08 3.97
C VAL A 55 17.63 3.79 5.21
N THR A 56 16.86 3.82 6.27
CA THR A 56 17.29 4.41 7.54
C THR A 56 17.25 3.39 8.66
N GLU A 57 17.87 3.74 9.81
CA GLU A 57 17.70 2.91 11.02
C GLU A 57 16.24 2.87 11.49
N ALA A 58 15.42 3.87 11.13
CA ALA A 58 13.99 3.84 11.42
C ALA A 58 13.27 2.68 10.72
N ASP A 59 13.56 2.45 9.43
CA ASP A 59 13.00 1.34 8.64
C ASP A 59 13.34 0.00 9.31
N ARG A 60 14.64 -0.22 9.58
CA ARG A 60 15.12 -1.47 10.16
C ARG A 60 14.61 -1.70 11.58
N ALA A 61 14.60 -0.67 12.44
CA ALA A 61 14.09 -0.77 13.80
C ALA A 61 12.60 -1.05 13.82
N CYS A 62 11.84 -0.40 12.94
CA CYS A 62 10.41 -0.60 12.78
C CYS A 62 10.10 -2.04 12.38
N GLU A 63 10.74 -2.59 11.32
CA GLU A 63 10.47 -3.97 10.90
C GLU A 63 10.88 -4.99 11.97
N ARG A 64 12.02 -4.80 12.67
CA ARG A 64 12.40 -5.65 13.81
C ARG A 64 11.34 -5.69 14.90
N ALA A 65 10.79 -4.52 15.25
CA ALA A 65 9.76 -4.41 16.28
C ALA A 65 8.45 -5.09 15.85
N MET A 66 8.04 -4.92 14.59
CA MET A 66 6.87 -5.61 14.05
C MET A 66 7.07 -7.13 14.03
N ARG A 67 8.22 -7.62 13.59
CA ARG A 67 8.54 -9.06 13.56
C ARG A 67 8.55 -9.68 14.97
N ALA A 68 8.98 -8.97 15.99
CA ALA A 68 8.93 -9.45 17.37
C ALA A 68 7.49 -9.69 17.84
N ILE A 69 6.56 -8.80 17.53
CA ILE A 69 5.13 -9.00 17.83
C ILE A 69 4.55 -10.18 17.03
N LEU A 70 4.92 -10.32 15.74
CA LEU A 70 4.47 -11.46 14.93
C LEU A 70 4.99 -12.79 15.47
N ALA A 71 6.24 -12.87 15.90
CA ALA A 71 6.79 -14.07 16.51
C ALA A 71 6.05 -14.51 17.79
N GLU A 72 5.50 -13.56 18.55
CA GLU A 72 4.70 -13.84 19.74
C GLU A 72 3.26 -14.23 19.39
N ARG A 73 2.59 -13.44 18.51
CA ARG A 73 1.15 -13.56 18.30
C ARG A 73 0.77 -14.46 17.13
N ARG A 74 1.66 -14.60 16.16
CA ARG A 74 1.44 -15.27 14.87
C ARG A 74 2.64 -16.14 14.47
N PRO A 75 3.14 -17.03 15.35
CA PRO A 75 4.40 -17.77 15.13
C PRO A 75 4.38 -18.69 13.91
N ASP A 76 3.19 -19.12 13.47
CA ASP A 76 3.02 -20.02 12.33
C ASP A 76 2.83 -19.30 10.99
N ASP A 77 2.67 -17.96 11.00
CA ASP A 77 2.46 -17.18 9.79
C ASP A 77 3.80 -16.84 9.13
N ALA A 78 3.81 -16.81 7.80
CA ALA A 78 4.95 -16.31 7.04
C ALA A 78 5.04 -14.79 7.12
N ILE A 79 6.24 -14.25 6.89
CA ILE A 79 6.49 -12.81 6.79
C ILE A 79 7.24 -12.53 5.49
N LEU A 80 6.85 -11.48 4.78
CA LEU A 80 7.59 -10.84 3.71
C LEU A 80 7.79 -9.37 4.09
N GLY A 81 8.98 -9.00 4.48
CA GLY A 81 9.32 -7.61 4.81
C GLY A 81 10.30 -7.03 3.81
N GLU A 82 10.27 -5.72 3.64
CA GLU A 82 11.18 -5.00 2.75
C GLU A 82 12.63 -5.10 3.23
N GLU A 83 12.89 -4.96 4.55
CA GLU A 83 14.23 -4.81 5.09
C GLU A 83 14.93 -6.15 5.38
N TYR A 84 14.18 -7.13 5.88
CA TYR A 84 14.73 -8.44 6.28
C TYR A 84 14.23 -9.59 5.40
N GLY A 85 13.46 -9.30 4.34
CA GLY A 85 13.04 -10.30 3.37
C GLY A 85 12.06 -11.33 3.91
N PRO A 86 11.98 -12.51 3.26
CA PRO A 86 10.99 -13.52 3.60
C PRO A 86 11.40 -14.38 4.80
N GLN A 87 10.40 -14.71 5.62
CA GLN A 87 10.46 -15.73 6.66
C GLN A 87 9.33 -16.75 6.38
N PRO A 88 9.62 -18.04 6.24
CA PRO A 88 8.61 -19.06 5.97
C PRO A 88 7.67 -19.25 7.16
N GLY A 89 6.43 -19.68 6.88
CA GLY A 89 5.42 -20.06 7.85
C GLY A 89 4.64 -21.29 7.40
N THR A 90 3.77 -21.82 8.25
CA THR A 90 3.01 -23.06 8.02
C THR A 90 1.50 -22.87 8.01
N SER A 91 0.99 -21.69 8.43
CA SER A 91 -0.46 -21.41 8.51
C SER A 91 -1.12 -21.21 7.15
N GLY A 92 -0.33 -20.84 6.11
CA GLY A 92 -0.82 -20.41 4.80
C GLY A 92 -1.14 -18.92 4.71
N LEU A 93 -0.91 -18.15 5.79
CA LEU A 93 -0.96 -16.69 5.77
C LEU A 93 0.43 -16.09 5.68
N THR A 94 0.54 -14.95 5.00
CA THR A 94 1.77 -14.15 4.92
C THR A 94 1.47 -12.71 5.33
N TRP A 95 2.22 -12.20 6.31
CA TRP A 95 2.29 -10.80 6.66
C TRP A 95 3.28 -10.11 5.73
N VAL A 96 2.80 -9.07 5.05
CA VAL A 96 3.59 -8.30 4.07
C VAL A 96 3.81 -6.92 4.67
N LEU A 97 5.07 -6.56 4.91
CA LEU A 97 5.44 -5.40 5.72
C LEU A 97 6.31 -4.44 4.92
N ASP A 98 5.93 -3.17 4.91
CA ASP A 98 6.78 -2.05 4.56
C ASP A 98 6.82 -1.09 5.75
N PRO A 99 7.99 -0.95 6.40
CA PRO A 99 8.14 -0.09 7.57
C PRO A 99 7.95 1.39 7.28
N ILE A 100 8.45 1.87 6.13
CA ILE A 100 8.36 3.27 5.70
C ILE A 100 8.27 3.32 4.17
N ASP A 101 7.10 3.03 3.61
CA ASP A 101 6.86 3.33 2.20
C ASP A 101 6.95 4.85 1.98
N GLY A 102 7.74 5.24 0.98
CA GLY A 102 8.07 6.64 0.77
C GLY A 102 9.26 7.11 1.60
N THR A 103 10.32 6.32 1.73
CA THR A 103 11.56 6.68 2.46
C THR A 103 12.14 8.01 2.00
N ARG A 104 12.02 8.36 0.71
CA ARG A 104 12.46 9.67 0.20
C ARG A 104 11.62 10.83 0.74
N ALA A 105 10.29 10.65 0.86
CA ALA A 105 9.41 11.63 1.51
C ALA A 105 9.76 11.75 3.01
N TYR A 106 10.02 10.63 3.68
CA TYR A 106 10.47 10.59 5.07
C TYR A 106 11.76 11.39 5.27
N LEU A 107 12.77 11.20 4.42
CA LEU A 107 14.04 11.93 4.46
C LEU A 107 13.86 13.43 4.24
N CYS A 108 12.94 13.82 3.36
CA CYS A 108 12.62 15.24 3.11
C CYS A 108 11.73 15.86 4.20
N GLY A 109 11.25 15.07 5.16
CA GLY A 109 10.31 15.53 6.18
C GLY A 109 8.90 15.79 5.65
N ALA A 110 8.56 15.28 4.46
CA ALA A 110 7.22 15.34 3.90
C ALA A 110 6.32 14.23 4.53
N PRO A 111 5.08 14.53 4.96
CA PRO A 111 4.23 13.57 5.64
C PRO A 111 3.39 12.73 4.66
N THR A 112 3.99 12.26 3.56
CA THR A 112 3.33 11.44 2.55
C THR A 112 3.78 9.96 2.58
N TRP A 113 4.77 9.64 3.42
CA TRP A 113 5.18 8.28 3.73
C TRP A 113 4.16 7.57 4.62
N GLY A 114 4.23 6.25 4.71
CA GLY A 114 3.38 5.47 5.60
C GLY A 114 3.97 4.13 5.98
N VAL A 115 3.36 3.47 6.96
CA VAL A 115 3.63 2.07 7.34
C VAL A 115 2.60 1.20 6.67
N LEU A 116 3.03 0.18 5.94
CA LEU A 116 2.17 -0.76 5.25
C LEU A 116 2.19 -2.13 5.93
N ILE A 117 1.00 -2.62 6.29
CA ILE A 117 0.82 -3.93 6.91
C ILE A 117 -0.26 -4.66 6.13
N GLY A 118 0.15 -5.60 5.29
CA GLY A 118 -0.73 -6.44 4.50
C GLY A 118 -0.80 -7.86 5.05
N VAL A 119 -1.92 -8.55 4.83
CA VAL A 119 -2.04 -9.99 5.03
C VAL A 119 -2.61 -10.62 3.78
N THR A 120 -1.95 -11.68 3.29
CA THR A 120 -2.38 -12.43 2.09
C THR A 120 -2.41 -13.93 2.39
N ASP A 121 -3.27 -14.66 1.69
CA ASP A 121 -3.30 -16.13 1.64
C ASP A 121 -2.64 -16.69 0.38
N GLY A 122 -1.92 -15.86 -0.38
CA GLY A 122 -1.25 -16.19 -1.63
C GLY A 122 -2.15 -16.08 -2.87
N GLN A 123 -3.44 -15.81 -2.72
CA GLN A 123 -4.38 -15.58 -3.85
C GLN A 123 -4.68 -14.08 -4.04
N GLY A 124 -4.39 -13.27 -3.03
CA GLY A 124 -4.60 -11.84 -3.03
C GLY A 124 -4.62 -11.27 -1.61
N PRO A 125 -4.82 -9.95 -1.47
CA PRO A 125 -4.87 -9.34 -0.16
C PRO A 125 -6.14 -9.74 0.58
N LEU A 126 -5.96 -10.24 1.81
CA LEU A 126 -7.04 -10.54 2.75
C LEU A 126 -7.37 -9.35 3.63
N TYR A 127 -6.33 -8.65 4.11
CA TYR A 127 -6.45 -7.50 4.99
C TYR A 127 -5.31 -6.53 4.72
N GLY A 128 -5.57 -5.24 4.89
CA GLY A 128 -4.57 -4.19 4.77
C GLY A 128 -4.78 -3.08 5.78
N LEU A 129 -3.68 -2.55 6.26
CA LEU A 129 -3.61 -1.37 7.09
C LEU A 129 -2.51 -0.46 6.55
N VAL A 130 -2.89 0.78 6.23
CA VAL A 130 -1.99 1.88 5.89
C VAL A 130 -2.02 2.85 7.06
N ASP A 131 -0.91 3.01 7.75
CA ASP A 131 -0.77 3.93 8.88
C ASP A 131 0.08 5.13 8.48
N GLN A 132 -0.41 6.33 8.71
CA GLN A 132 0.39 7.56 8.57
C GLN A 132 0.68 8.11 9.98
N PRO A 133 1.87 7.80 10.55
CA PRO A 133 2.17 8.08 11.95
C PRO A 133 2.16 9.57 12.31
N TRP A 134 2.61 10.45 11.41
CA TRP A 134 2.72 11.89 11.69
C TRP A 134 1.37 12.59 11.75
N THR A 135 0.43 12.23 10.85
CA THR A 135 -0.93 12.77 10.89
C THR A 135 -1.84 12.04 11.88
N GLY A 136 -1.43 10.84 12.28
CA GLY A 136 -2.21 9.95 13.14
C GLY A 136 -3.36 9.25 12.43
N GLU A 137 -3.36 9.24 11.10
CA GLU A 137 -4.36 8.58 10.28
C GLU A 137 -4.05 7.10 10.11
N ARG A 138 -5.09 6.27 10.19
CA ARG A 138 -5.01 4.82 9.99
C ARG A 138 -6.15 4.37 9.09
N PHE A 139 -5.80 3.76 7.98
CA PHE A 139 -6.71 3.25 6.97
C PHE A 139 -6.72 1.73 7.03
N GLU A 140 -7.89 1.14 7.26
CA GLU A 140 -8.07 -0.30 7.36
C GLU A 140 -9.02 -0.80 6.28
N GLY A 141 -8.66 -1.92 5.65
CA GLY A 141 -9.49 -2.57 4.65
C GLY A 141 -9.40 -4.09 4.69
N GLY A 142 -10.54 -4.76 4.47
CA GLY A 142 -10.66 -6.20 4.43
C GLY A 142 -12.11 -6.65 4.59
N PRO A 143 -12.39 -7.95 4.78
CA PRO A 143 -13.75 -8.45 4.96
C PRO A 143 -14.46 -7.76 6.13
N GLY A 144 -15.56 -7.07 5.82
CA GLY A 144 -16.41 -6.39 6.80
C GLY A 144 -15.82 -5.10 7.39
N ILE A 145 -14.70 -4.61 6.87
CA ILE A 145 -14.13 -3.34 7.29
C ILE A 145 -13.59 -2.51 6.12
N ALA A 146 -13.97 -1.23 6.10
CA ALA A 146 -13.37 -0.17 5.32
C ALA A 146 -13.44 1.10 6.18
N ARG A 147 -12.36 1.45 6.89
CA ARG A 147 -12.40 2.47 7.94
C ARG A 147 -11.16 3.35 7.94
N LEU A 148 -11.40 4.66 8.10
CA LEU A 148 -10.39 5.64 8.51
C LEU A 148 -10.54 5.90 10.02
N THR A 149 -9.44 5.84 10.75
CA THR A 149 -9.33 6.33 12.13
C THR A 149 -8.33 7.49 12.17
N THR A 150 -8.70 8.58 12.85
CA THR A 150 -7.88 9.78 13.03
C THR A 150 -7.90 10.20 14.50
N PRO A 151 -7.02 11.12 14.94
CA PRO A 151 -7.09 11.69 16.29
C PRO A 151 -8.43 12.39 16.61
N GLN A 152 -9.16 12.84 15.57
CA GLN A 152 -10.46 13.52 15.71
C GLN A 152 -11.64 12.56 15.66
N GLY A 153 -11.42 11.27 15.44
CA GLY A 153 -12.45 10.24 15.36
C GLY A 153 -12.30 9.33 14.15
N GLY A 154 -13.30 8.49 13.91
CA GLY A 154 -13.27 7.55 12.79
C GLY A 154 -14.48 7.68 11.88
N ARG A 155 -14.30 7.32 10.60
CA ARG A 155 -15.36 7.27 9.60
C ARG A 155 -15.18 6.11 8.63
N PRO A 156 -16.25 5.66 7.94
CA PRO A 156 -16.11 4.71 6.85
C PRO A 156 -15.22 5.27 5.71
N LEU A 157 -14.49 4.40 5.04
CA LEU A 157 -13.87 4.67 3.76
C LEU A 157 -14.86 4.43 2.63
N GLY A 158 -14.65 5.12 1.52
CA GLY A 158 -15.42 4.95 0.31
C GLY A 158 -14.83 5.77 -0.83
N VAL A 159 -14.62 5.12 -1.96
CA VAL A 159 -14.12 5.77 -3.18
C VAL A 159 -15.14 6.74 -3.76
N ARG A 160 -14.68 7.76 -4.48
CA ARG A 160 -15.53 8.70 -5.20
C ARG A 160 -16.13 8.02 -6.45
N ARG A 161 -17.42 8.18 -6.66
CA ARG A 161 -18.14 7.56 -7.78
C ARG A 161 -18.60 8.58 -8.80
N GLY A 162 -18.88 8.12 -10.05
CA GLY A 162 -19.46 8.95 -11.10
C GLY A 162 -18.52 10.00 -11.68
N VAL A 163 -17.20 9.82 -11.54
CA VAL A 163 -16.19 10.74 -12.09
C VAL A 163 -15.78 10.26 -13.48
N ALA A 164 -15.95 11.12 -14.49
CA ALA A 164 -15.42 10.87 -15.84
C ALA A 164 -13.91 11.13 -15.88
N LEU A 165 -13.22 10.52 -16.85
CA LEU A 165 -11.75 10.61 -16.95
C LEU A 165 -11.26 12.07 -16.99
N GLU A 166 -11.94 12.93 -17.73
CA GLU A 166 -11.59 14.34 -17.92
C GLU A 166 -11.79 15.19 -16.64
N GLN A 167 -12.47 14.62 -15.65
CA GLN A 167 -12.70 15.23 -14.34
C GLN A 167 -11.83 14.61 -13.24
N ALA A 168 -11.12 13.53 -13.57
CA ALA A 168 -10.37 12.74 -12.59
C ALA A 168 -9.13 13.47 -12.07
N THR A 169 -8.76 13.15 -10.85
CA THR A 169 -7.46 13.44 -10.25
C THR A 169 -6.61 12.17 -10.27
N LEU A 170 -5.47 12.25 -10.93
CA LEU A 170 -4.47 11.17 -11.05
C LEU A 170 -3.29 11.47 -10.13
N MET A 171 -2.79 10.45 -9.43
CA MET A 171 -1.55 10.52 -8.68
C MET A 171 -0.55 9.44 -9.13
N THR A 172 0.72 9.76 -8.99
CA THR A 172 1.87 8.86 -9.08
C THR A 172 3.03 9.45 -8.27
N THR A 173 4.00 8.62 -7.88
CA THR A 173 5.14 9.07 -7.08
C THR A 173 6.13 9.88 -7.93
N TYR A 174 6.46 9.39 -9.13
CA TYR A 174 7.43 10.05 -10.01
C TYR A 174 6.85 10.41 -11.37
N PRO A 175 7.21 11.57 -11.95
CA PRO A 175 6.80 11.90 -13.31
C PRO A 175 7.42 10.98 -14.38
N GLU A 176 8.55 10.34 -14.07
CA GLU A 176 9.26 9.40 -14.95
C GLU A 176 8.73 7.96 -14.88
N VAL A 177 7.57 7.70 -14.39
CA VAL A 177 6.96 6.38 -14.13
C VAL A 177 7.63 5.22 -14.90
N GLY A 178 8.39 4.39 -14.19
CA GLY A 178 9.02 3.17 -14.68
C GLY A 178 10.01 3.38 -15.85
N THR A 179 9.88 2.54 -16.88
CA THR A 179 10.66 2.63 -18.12
C THR A 179 10.17 3.79 -19.00
N GLU A 180 10.91 4.13 -20.06
CA GLU A 180 10.46 5.12 -21.06
C GLU A 180 9.10 4.75 -21.67
N ALA A 181 8.86 3.46 -21.94
CA ALA A 181 7.57 2.96 -22.43
C ALA A 181 6.46 3.13 -21.39
N ASP A 182 6.75 2.86 -20.12
CA ASP A 182 5.80 3.08 -19.01
C ASP A 182 5.46 4.55 -18.86
N SER A 183 6.48 5.40 -18.88
CA SER A 183 6.32 6.85 -18.82
C SER A 183 5.48 7.38 -19.99
N ALA A 184 5.68 6.85 -21.19
CA ALA A 184 4.87 7.21 -22.36
C ALA A 184 3.41 6.76 -22.21
N ALA A 185 3.16 5.55 -21.68
CA ALA A 185 1.83 5.04 -21.40
C ALA A 185 1.12 5.89 -20.32
N PHE A 186 1.80 6.17 -19.22
CA PHE A 186 1.30 7.06 -18.15
C PHE A 186 0.90 8.43 -18.71
N ARG A 187 1.77 9.06 -19.53
CA ARG A 187 1.49 10.39 -20.12
C ARG A 187 0.24 10.41 -20.99
N ARG A 188 -0.14 9.29 -21.64
CA ARG A 188 -1.41 9.23 -22.39
C ARG A 188 -2.63 9.38 -21.47
N VAL A 189 -2.58 8.78 -20.28
CA VAL A 189 -3.63 8.94 -19.27
C VAL A 189 -3.58 10.35 -18.66
N ALA A 190 -2.38 10.81 -18.26
CA ALA A 190 -2.18 12.12 -17.64
C ALA A 190 -2.67 13.28 -18.52
N ALA A 191 -2.58 13.15 -19.86
CA ALA A 191 -3.07 14.15 -20.82
C ALA A 191 -4.61 14.24 -20.89
N GLN A 192 -5.34 13.24 -20.35
CA GLN A 192 -6.80 13.17 -20.42
C GLN A 192 -7.50 13.50 -19.10
N VAL A 193 -6.76 13.58 -18.00
CA VAL A 193 -7.32 13.87 -16.68
C VAL A 193 -7.31 15.37 -16.37
N ARG A 194 -8.15 15.79 -15.43
CA ARG A 194 -8.21 17.19 -14.98
C ARG A 194 -6.96 17.66 -14.25
N LEU A 195 -6.36 16.77 -13.43
CA LEU A 195 -5.27 17.11 -12.55
C LEU A 195 -4.35 15.89 -12.35
N THR A 196 -3.04 16.09 -12.49
CA THR A 196 -2.03 15.11 -12.10
C THR A 196 -1.20 15.66 -10.94
N ARG A 197 -0.93 14.84 -9.92
CA ARG A 197 -0.07 15.15 -8.77
C ARG A 197 0.98 14.06 -8.57
N TYR A 198 2.09 14.44 -7.95
CA TYR A 198 3.28 13.60 -7.76
C TYR A 198 3.76 13.62 -6.31
N GLY A 199 4.50 12.56 -5.89
CA GLY A 199 5.23 12.53 -4.63
C GLY A 199 4.38 12.22 -3.40
N PHE A 200 3.40 11.34 -3.53
CA PHE A 200 2.51 10.96 -2.43
C PHE A 200 2.70 9.53 -1.93
N ASP A 201 3.53 8.73 -2.59
CA ASP A 201 3.86 7.36 -2.20
C ASP A 201 2.57 6.57 -1.83
N CYS A 202 2.57 5.73 -0.80
CA CYS A 202 1.37 4.99 -0.36
C CYS A 202 0.18 5.88 0.04
N TYR A 203 0.44 7.12 0.42
CA TYR A 203 -0.64 8.03 0.83
C TYR A 203 -1.58 8.40 -0.32
N ALA A 204 -1.11 8.32 -1.60
CA ALA A 204 -1.96 8.45 -2.77
C ALA A 204 -3.10 7.39 -2.78
N TYR A 205 -2.77 6.16 -2.45
CA TYR A 205 -3.73 5.05 -2.36
C TYR A 205 -4.72 5.24 -1.21
N ALA A 206 -4.25 5.75 -0.06
CA ALA A 206 -5.09 6.09 1.07
C ALA A 206 -6.09 7.20 0.71
N LEU A 207 -5.64 8.24 -0.01
CA LEU A 207 -6.49 9.32 -0.51
C LEU A 207 -7.53 8.82 -1.53
N LEU A 208 -7.19 7.82 -2.36
CA LEU A 208 -8.15 7.19 -3.28
C LEU A 208 -9.23 6.44 -2.49
N ALA A 209 -8.85 5.63 -1.51
CA ALA A 209 -9.81 4.92 -0.65
C ALA A 209 -10.71 5.87 0.16
N MET A 210 -10.23 7.10 0.42
CA MET A 210 -10.96 8.16 1.11
C MET A 210 -11.85 9.01 0.16
N GLY A 211 -11.78 8.76 -1.16
CA GLY A 211 -12.56 9.47 -2.16
C GLY A 211 -12.04 10.86 -2.53
N GLN A 212 -10.77 11.16 -2.29
CA GLN A 212 -10.14 12.45 -2.64
C GLN A 212 -9.39 12.39 -3.98
N VAL A 213 -8.98 11.21 -4.40
CA VAL A 213 -8.26 10.91 -5.64
C VAL A 213 -9.02 9.84 -6.40
N ASP A 214 -8.89 9.80 -7.71
CA ASP A 214 -9.67 8.91 -8.57
C ASP A 214 -8.84 7.82 -9.21
N LEU A 215 -7.57 8.11 -9.49
CA LEU A 215 -6.61 7.22 -10.13
C LEU A 215 -5.26 7.31 -9.43
N VAL A 216 -4.60 6.15 -9.25
CA VAL A 216 -3.17 6.04 -8.95
C VAL A 216 -2.56 5.07 -9.96
N ILE A 217 -1.48 5.46 -10.62
CA ILE A 217 -0.79 4.67 -11.64
C ILE A 217 0.69 4.67 -11.32
N GLU A 218 1.24 3.47 -11.07
CA GLU A 218 2.63 3.28 -10.68
C GLU A 218 3.28 2.16 -11.51
N SER A 219 4.61 2.16 -11.53
CA SER A 219 5.42 1.09 -12.14
C SER A 219 6.65 0.81 -11.28
N GLY A 220 7.02 -0.48 -11.17
CA GLY A 220 8.18 -0.91 -10.41
C GLY A 220 7.91 -1.23 -8.94
N LEU A 221 6.64 -1.32 -8.55
CA LEU A 221 6.27 -1.67 -7.17
C LEU A 221 6.68 -3.09 -6.80
N GLN A 222 6.93 -3.29 -5.51
CA GLN A 222 7.12 -4.60 -4.88
C GLN A 222 5.83 -5.04 -4.17
N PRO A 223 5.71 -6.32 -3.75
CA PRO A 223 4.52 -6.78 -3.03
C PRO A 223 4.25 -5.98 -1.74
N TYR A 224 5.29 -5.53 -1.03
CA TYR A 224 5.14 -4.78 0.22
C TYR A 224 4.59 -3.37 0.00
N ASP A 225 4.75 -2.77 -1.20
CA ASP A 225 4.20 -1.46 -1.54
C ASP A 225 2.68 -1.53 -1.80
N ILE A 226 2.16 -2.70 -2.21
CA ILE A 226 0.80 -2.75 -2.80
C ILE A 226 -0.20 -3.65 -2.05
N VAL A 227 0.22 -4.70 -1.35
CA VAL A 227 -0.73 -5.65 -0.72
C VAL A 227 -1.66 -4.94 0.28
N ALA A 228 -1.12 -4.08 1.14
CA ALA A 228 -1.93 -3.34 2.11
C ALA A 228 -2.83 -2.28 1.45
N PRO A 229 -2.32 -1.37 0.60
CA PRO A 229 -3.16 -0.40 -0.11
C PRO A 229 -4.25 -1.05 -0.96
N MET A 230 -3.96 -2.18 -1.63
CA MET A 230 -4.92 -2.92 -2.43
C MET A 230 -6.12 -3.40 -1.61
N ALA A 231 -5.88 -4.01 -0.42
CA ALA A 231 -6.95 -4.43 0.48
C ALA A 231 -7.82 -3.23 0.92
N VAL A 232 -7.19 -2.10 1.28
CA VAL A 232 -7.88 -0.89 1.72
C VAL A 232 -8.77 -0.32 0.61
N ILE A 233 -8.23 -0.21 -0.61
CA ILE A 233 -8.97 0.31 -1.77
C ILE A 233 -10.12 -0.60 -2.15
N GLN A 234 -9.90 -1.92 -2.23
CA GLN A 234 -10.95 -2.89 -2.56
C GLN A 234 -12.08 -2.87 -1.54
N ALA A 235 -11.76 -2.80 -0.25
CA ALA A 235 -12.76 -2.67 0.82
C ALA A 235 -13.54 -1.35 0.73
N ALA A 236 -12.93 -0.27 0.26
CA ALA A 236 -13.57 1.02 0.02
C ALA A 236 -14.42 1.05 -1.27
N GLY A 237 -14.41 -0.04 -2.06
CA GLY A 237 -15.18 -0.20 -3.31
C GLY A 237 -14.46 0.25 -4.57
N GLY A 238 -13.14 0.45 -4.51
CA GLY A 238 -12.26 0.70 -5.66
C GLY A 238 -11.74 -0.59 -6.32
N ILE A 239 -10.95 -0.44 -7.36
CA ILE A 239 -10.38 -1.52 -8.16
C ILE A 239 -8.87 -1.32 -8.25
N VAL A 240 -8.12 -2.41 -8.05
CA VAL A 240 -6.65 -2.42 -8.22
C VAL A 240 -6.27 -3.62 -9.06
N THR A 241 -5.53 -3.38 -10.16
CA THR A 241 -5.02 -4.41 -11.06
C THR A 241 -3.62 -4.05 -11.56
N ASP A 242 -2.99 -4.98 -12.27
CA ASP A 242 -1.89 -4.60 -13.16
C ASP A 242 -2.42 -3.80 -14.38
N TRP A 243 -1.51 -3.31 -15.24
CA TRP A 243 -1.90 -2.55 -16.45
C TRP A 243 -2.53 -3.41 -17.55
N GLN A 244 -2.63 -4.72 -17.36
CA GLN A 244 -3.34 -5.66 -18.24
C GLN A 244 -4.71 -6.05 -17.67
N GLY A 245 -5.09 -5.55 -16.48
CA GLY A 245 -6.33 -5.89 -15.81
C GLY A 245 -6.24 -7.18 -14.99
N GLY A 246 -5.04 -7.73 -14.80
CA GLY A 246 -4.73 -8.92 -14.00
C GLY A 246 -4.45 -8.62 -12.52
N PRO A 247 -4.07 -9.65 -11.74
CA PRO A 247 -3.72 -9.50 -10.33
C PRO A 247 -2.46 -8.63 -10.13
N ALA A 248 -2.52 -7.66 -9.20
CA ALA A 248 -1.44 -6.72 -8.90
C ALA A 248 -0.71 -6.97 -7.57
N HIS A 249 -1.11 -7.99 -6.78
CA HIS A 249 -0.56 -8.21 -5.44
C HIS A 249 0.93 -8.62 -5.40
N ASN A 250 1.50 -8.95 -6.55
CA ASN A 250 2.94 -9.21 -6.70
C ASN A 250 3.75 -7.96 -7.09
N GLY A 251 3.11 -6.79 -7.13
CA GLY A 251 3.77 -5.55 -7.56
C GLY A 251 3.87 -5.39 -9.08
N GLY A 252 4.92 -4.73 -9.53
CA GLY A 252 5.14 -4.39 -10.94
C GLY A 252 4.41 -3.13 -11.37
N ARG A 253 3.71 -3.17 -12.50
CA ARG A 253 2.89 -2.08 -13.03
C ARG A 253 1.50 -2.14 -12.41
N VAL A 254 1.08 -1.11 -11.69
CA VAL A 254 -0.18 -1.10 -10.93
C VAL A 254 -1.04 0.09 -11.32
N ILE A 255 -2.35 -0.15 -11.44
CA ILE A 255 -3.38 0.89 -11.52
C ILE A 255 -4.42 0.66 -10.43
N ALA A 256 -4.71 1.72 -9.67
CA ALA A 256 -5.84 1.79 -8.76
C ALA A 256 -6.84 2.83 -9.26
N ALA A 257 -8.12 2.51 -9.20
CA ALA A 257 -9.19 3.38 -9.70
C ALA A 257 -10.42 3.37 -8.79
N ALA A 258 -11.10 4.51 -8.73
CA ALA A 258 -12.31 4.70 -7.94
C ALA A 258 -13.55 3.99 -8.53
N SER A 259 -13.56 3.66 -9.82
CA SER A 259 -14.68 2.96 -10.46
C SER A 259 -14.23 2.06 -11.62
N ALA A 260 -15.09 1.11 -12.01
CA ALA A 260 -14.83 0.20 -13.12
C ALA A 260 -14.74 0.95 -14.46
N GLU A 261 -15.57 1.97 -14.65
CA GLU A 261 -15.60 2.78 -15.87
C GLU A 261 -14.30 3.55 -16.02
N LEU A 262 -13.85 4.19 -14.94
CA LEU A 262 -12.60 4.95 -14.92
C LEU A 262 -11.38 4.03 -15.10
N HIS A 263 -11.38 2.88 -14.43
CA HIS A 263 -10.35 1.84 -14.59
C HIS A 263 -10.25 1.38 -16.05
N ALA A 264 -11.37 1.00 -16.67
CA ALA A 264 -11.40 0.55 -18.08
C ALA A 264 -10.97 1.65 -19.05
N ALA A 265 -11.33 2.91 -18.79
CA ALA A 265 -10.90 4.04 -19.61
C ALA A 265 -9.38 4.24 -19.53
N ALA A 266 -8.81 4.20 -18.33
CA ALA A 266 -7.37 4.34 -18.14
C ALA A 266 -6.58 3.16 -18.72
N LEU A 267 -7.04 1.90 -18.55
CA LEU A 267 -6.40 0.72 -19.14
C LEU A 267 -6.30 0.81 -20.66
N ARG A 268 -7.33 1.30 -21.36
CA ARG A 268 -7.26 1.49 -22.83
C ARG A 268 -6.15 2.46 -23.23
N LEU A 269 -5.95 3.53 -22.47
CA LEU A 269 -4.89 4.51 -22.72
C LEU A 269 -3.51 3.97 -22.36
N LEU A 270 -3.40 3.13 -21.33
CA LEU A 270 -2.15 2.46 -20.97
C LEU A 270 -1.71 1.46 -22.04
N ALA A 271 -2.66 0.78 -22.69
CA ALA A 271 -2.37 -0.21 -23.74
C ALA A 271 -1.90 0.41 -25.07
N GLY A 272 -2.32 1.61 -25.42
CA GLY A 272 -1.92 2.36 -26.63
C GLY A 272 -3.02 2.52 -27.65
#